data_d84a9171d77d5d6d34be9b11f1712188
#
_entry.id   d84a9171d77d5d6d34be9b11f1712188
#
_cell.length_a   1.000
_cell.length_b   1.000
_cell.length_c   1.000
_cell.angle_alpha   90.00
_cell.angle_beta   90.00
_cell.angle_gamma   90.00
#
_symmetry.space_group_name_H-M   'P 1'
#
loop_
_entity.id
_entity.type
_entity.pdbx_description
1 polymer ?
#
loop_
_entity_poly.entity_id
_entity_poly.type
_entity_poly.pdbx_seq_one_letter_code
_entity_poly.pdbx_strand_id
1 'polypeptide(L)'
;MRALLCAVAAVGALASAVLAPADPAAAHSYAATVFADVTEPEPGLVRTVLEIEYVLLATDGARAMDDAGFEADAYADVQASGRDPRKLTTEVLERHSDTVLGYVLPRYSVAVEGDDSAGAACPNTLVEPFAITIRDGVPHARLVIDADCRSEVGAAAAVYRIGTELFPGTAPGGRTTTIVSYDLGSGAGVANLDTDTSPTMTTTQDWGSRMGEFLILGAEHLLFGPDHLLFLLALIVGARRLRDIVVVATAFTVAHSMTFIAAALGLVSVPPAFVEPVIAFSIAAVALWSVWASRRGRGGLDGLLRRRGNAASTGEVAAAAGARPGATPNPGGASGSGPRGGLALRERTAVTVLPTVLAPPRGFSREDWVRVAVVFVFGLVHGVGFAGALGIDEPFSWGLLGALLVFNVGIELTQLVLIAVTFPLIVLLRRRLPGSPLWIELGVAAVGLFWFVERLLAGA
;
A
#
# COMPACT_ATOMS: atom_id res chain seq x y z
N MET A 1 17.87 -27.87 9.48
CA MET A 1 18.06 -27.09 10.70
C MET A 1 18.55 -25.65 10.43
N ARG A 2 19.64 -25.43 9.65
CA ARG A 2 20.12 -24.07 9.32
C ARG A 2 19.09 -23.19 8.56
N ALA A 3 18.40 -23.71 7.56
CA ALA A 3 17.38 -22.97 6.82
C ALA A 3 16.13 -22.60 7.68
N LEU A 4 15.81 -23.42 8.68
CA LEU A 4 14.73 -23.14 9.63
C LEU A 4 15.12 -22.03 10.59
N LEU A 5 16.36 -22.01 11.06
CA LEU A 5 16.91 -20.96 11.91
C LEU A 5 16.98 -19.61 11.15
N CYS A 6 17.36 -19.62 9.86
CA CYS A 6 17.35 -18.42 9.03
C CYS A 6 15.93 -17.89 8.77
N ALA A 7 14.95 -18.78 8.55
CA ALA A 7 13.56 -18.35 8.36
C ALA A 7 12.94 -17.80 9.66
N VAL A 8 13.23 -18.42 10.81
CA VAL A 8 12.79 -17.93 12.12
C VAL A 8 13.49 -16.61 12.48
N ALA A 9 14.78 -16.49 12.17
CA ALA A 9 15.51 -15.24 12.37
C ALA A 9 15.02 -14.11 11.46
N ALA A 10 14.67 -14.41 10.20
CA ALA A 10 14.11 -13.42 9.28
C ALA A 10 12.70 -12.96 9.72
N VAL A 11 11.85 -13.88 10.18
CA VAL A 11 10.52 -13.56 10.72
C VAL A 11 10.66 -12.79 12.05
N GLY A 12 11.63 -13.18 12.90
CA GLY A 12 11.95 -12.48 14.14
C GLY A 12 12.51 -11.07 13.91
N ALA A 13 13.36 -10.89 12.89
CA ALA A 13 13.88 -9.58 12.50
C ALA A 13 12.79 -8.68 11.90
N LEU A 14 11.89 -9.24 11.07
CA LEU A 14 10.73 -8.52 10.55
C LEU A 14 9.77 -8.11 11.69
N ALA A 15 9.48 -9.02 12.62
CA ALA A 15 8.64 -8.72 13.78
C ALA A 15 9.29 -7.69 14.70
N SER A 16 10.63 -7.72 14.87
CA SER A 16 11.35 -6.74 15.69
C SER A 16 11.39 -5.36 15.03
N ALA A 17 11.50 -5.29 13.71
CA ALA A 17 11.43 -4.03 12.97
C ALA A 17 10.03 -3.40 13.00
N VAL A 18 8.97 -4.24 13.03
CA VAL A 18 7.56 -3.79 13.08
C VAL A 18 7.13 -3.46 14.52
N LEU A 19 7.77 -4.07 15.53
CA LEU A 19 7.48 -3.86 16.97
C LEU A 19 8.42 -2.88 17.65
N ALA A 20 9.39 -2.30 16.93
CA ALA A 20 10.14 -1.16 17.46
C ALA A 20 9.12 -0.05 17.80
N PRO A 21 9.16 0.53 19.03
CA PRO A 21 8.32 1.68 19.31
C PRO A 21 8.69 2.77 18.32
N ALA A 22 7.81 3.02 17.34
CA ALA A 22 7.91 4.21 16.53
C ALA A 22 7.64 5.39 17.47
N ASP A 23 8.54 6.37 17.50
CA ASP A 23 8.19 7.66 18.09
C ASP A 23 6.88 8.10 17.46
N PRO A 24 5.91 8.63 18.23
CA PRO A 24 4.61 9.07 17.69
C PRO A 24 4.73 10.10 16.57
N ALA A 25 5.87 10.79 16.46
CA ALA A 25 6.24 11.61 15.30
C ALA A 25 6.64 10.79 14.06
N ALA A 26 7.06 9.53 14.21
CA ALA A 26 7.52 8.67 13.10
C ALA A 26 6.39 7.87 12.43
N ALA A 27 5.19 7.82 13.00
CA ALA A 27 4.06 7.13 12.38
C ALA A 27 3.50 7.88 11.15
N HIS A 28 3.85 9.16 10.98
CA HIS A 28 3.42 9.99 9.85
C HIS A 28 4.53 10.30 8.84
N SER A 29 5.78 9.85 9.03
CA SER A 29 6.88 10.31 8.21
C SER A 29 7.75 9.21 7.60
N TYR A 30 7.15 8.40 6.73
CA TYR A 30 7.97 7.68 5.74
C TYR A 30 8.11 8.46 4.41
N ALA A 31 7.39 9.58 4.23
CA ALA A 31 7.60 10.53 3.13
C ALA A 31 7.16 11.92 3.60
N ALA A 32 8.10 12.85 3.67
CA ALA A 32 7.77 14.26 3.81
C ALA A 32 7.13 14.74 2.50
N THR A 33 5.95 15.35 2.57
CA THR A 33 5.24 15.84 1.38
C THR A 33 5.17 17.36 1.40
N VAL A 34 5.61 17.98 0.31
CA VAL A 34 5.45 19.40 0.02
C VAL A 34 4.42 19.53 -1.09
N PHE A 35 3.49 20.47 -0.98
CA PHE A 35 2.53 20.76 -2.03
C PHE A 35 2.88 22.07 -2.71
N ALA A 36 2.78 22.12 -4.04
CA ALA A 36 3.08 23.28 -4.84
C ALA A 36 1.97 23.45 -5.90
N ASP A 37 1.12 24.47 -5.70
CA ASP A 37 0.11 24.85 -6.69
C ASP A 37 0.65 26.00 -7.54
N VAL A 38 0.84 25.75 -8.84
CA VAL A 38 1.54 26.64 -9.77
C VAL A 38 0.58 27.20 -10.79
N THR A 39 0.49 28.51 -10.89
CA THR A 39 -0.37 29.22 -11.84
C THR A 39 0.42 30.30 -12.59
N GLU A 40 -0.10 30.78 -13.71
CA GLU A 40 0.48 31.87 -14.49
C GLU A 40 -0.53 33.04 -14.56
N PRO A 41 -0.56 33.93 -13.52
CA PRO A 41 -1.49 35.06 -13.49
C PRO A 41 -1.31 36.04 -14.65
N GLU A 42 -0.07 36.23 -15.11
CA GLU A 42 0.32 37.02 -16.25
C GLU A 42 1.40 36.27 -17.04
N PRO A 43 1.48 36.40 -18.37
CA PRO A 43 2.50 35.72 -19.16
C PRO A 43 3.92 36.00 -18.62
N GLY A 44 4.65 34.95 -18.30
CA GLY A 44 5.99 35.02 -17.74
C GLY A 44 6.06 35.32 -16.24
N LEU A 45 4.94 35.48 -15.54
CA LEU A 45 4.89 35.53 -14.09
C LEU A 45 4.29 34.24 -13.53
N VAL A 46 5.13 33.42 -12.95
CA VAL A 46 4.70 32.11 -12.41
C VAL A 46 4.51 32.26 -10.91
N ARG A 47 3.27 32.06 -10.44
CA ARG A 47 2.92 32.07 -9.03
C ARG A 47 2.83 30.66 -8.51
N THR A 48 3.54 30.38 -7.41
CA THR A 48 3.49 29.14 -6.69
C THR A 48 2.98 29.34 -5.27
N VAL A 49 1.97 28.59 -4.88
CA VAL A 49 1.55 28.43 -3.50
C VAL A 49 2.24 27.18 -2.96
N LEU A 50 3.25 27.35 -2.10
CA LEU A 50 3.92 26.25 -1.41
C LEU A 50 3.26 26.01 -0.07
N GLU A 51 2.92 24.76 0.23
CA GLU A 51 2.48 24.30 1.54
C GLU A 51 3.46 23.26 2.07
N ILE A 52 4.16 23.60 3.12
CA ILE A 52 5.24 22.80 3.74
C ILE A 52 4.79 22.45 5.15
N GLU A 53 4.88 21.20 5.56
CA GLU A 53 4.56 20.81 6.93
C GLU A 53 5.32 21.69 7.94
N TYR A 54 4.57 22.31 8.87
CA TYR A 54 5.08 23.31 9.78
C TYR A 54 6.26 22.80 10.64
N VAL A 55 6.13 21.58 11.18
CA VAL A 55 7.16 20.97 12.01
C VAL A 55 8.40 20.60 11.18
N LEU A 56 8.22 20.06 9.96
CA LEU A 56 9.31 19.76 9.04
C LEU A 56 10.13 21.01 8.71
N LEU A 57 9.45 22.09 8.35
CA LEU A 57 10.12 23.35 8.03
C LEU A 57 10.88 23.91 9.25
N ALA A 58 10.28 23.84 10.44
CA ALA A 58 10.87 24.35 11.67
C ALA A 58 12.04 23.48 12.19
N THR A 59 12.08 22.19 11.87
CA THR A 59 13.19 21.31 12.28
C THR A 59 14.31 21.27 11.25
N ASP A 60 14.01 20.84 10.04
CA ASP A 60 15.03 20.61 9.03
C ASP A 60 15.45 21.90 8.32
N GLY A 61 14.52 22.84 8.12
CA GLY A 61 14.83 24.18 7.63
C GLY A 61 15.70 24.97 8.62
N ALA A 62 15.35 24.95 9.91
CA ALA A 62 16.13 25.57 10.97
C ALA A 62 17.54 24.99 11.06
N ARG A 63 17.67 23.66 11.01
CA ARG A 63 18.96 22.95 11.03
C ARG A 63 19.84 23.32 9.83
N ALA A 64 19.26 23.39 8.64
CA ALA A 64 19.96 23.74 7.42
C ALA A 64 20.46 25.20 7.41
N MET A 65 19.81 26.08 8.17
CA MET A 65 20.14 27.50 8.30
C MET A 65 20.83 27.86 9.62
N ASP A 66 21.14 26.86 10.46
CA ASP A 66 21.78 27.03 11.79
C ASP A 66 20.99 27.94 12.74
N ASP A 67 19.65 27.88 12.69
CA ASP A 67 18.72 28.66 13.52
C ASP A 67 18.01 27.76 14.56
N ALA A 68 18.72 27.42 15.63
CA ALA A 68 18.14 26.64 16.73
C ALA A 68 16.99 27.36 17.46
N GLY A 69 16.89 28.69 17.31
CA GLY A 69 15.81 29.50 17.87
C GLY A 69 14.48 29.20 17.17
N PHE A 70 14.49 29.01 15.87
CA PHE A 70 13.29 28.66 15.09
C PHE A 70 12.70 27.32 15.51
N GLU A 71 13.54 26.29 15.65
CA GLU A 71 13.08 24.98 16.13
C GLU A 71 12.47 25.06 17.52
N ALA A 72 13.13 25.77 18.47
CA ALA A 72 12.67 25.93 19.84
C ALA A 72 11.34 26.69 19.93
N ASP A 73 11.20 27.81 19.19
CA ASP A 73 9.99 28.63 19.17
C ASP A 73 8.81 27.89 18.56
N ALA A 74 9.03 27.11 17.49
CA ALA A 74 7.98 26.32 16.85
C ALA A 74 7.48 25.18 17.78
N TYR A 75 8.39 24.50 18.48
CA TYR A 75 7.98 23.50 19.47
C TYR A 75 7.20 24.13 20.63
N ALA A 76 7.58 25.32 21.09
CA ALA A 76 6.87 26.04 22.13
C ALA A 76 5.45 26.45 21.66
N ASP A 77 5.30 26.88 20.41
CA ASP A 77 4.00 27.24 19.81
C ASP A 77 3.08 26.02 19.71
N VAL A 78 3.58 24.89 19.21
CA VAL A 78 2.83 23.62 19.16
C VAL A 78 2.40 23.16 20.57
N GLN A 79 3.23 23.29 21.58
CA GLN A 79 2.88 22.97 22.96
C GLN A 79 1.83 23.95 23.53
N ALA A 80 1.98 25.25 23.28
CA ALA A 80 1.06 26.29 23.74
C ALA A 80 -0.33 26.16 23.07
N SER A 81 -0.39 25.68 21.84
CA SER A 81 -1.65 25.39 21.14
C SER A 81 -2.42 24.20 21.74
N GLY A 82 -1.79 23.43 22.63
CA GLY A 82 -2.32 22.16 23.15
C GLY A 82 -2.39 21.07 22.07
N ARG A 83 -1.53 21.16 21.07
CA ARG A 83 -1.50 20.34 19.86
C ARG A 83 -2.74 20.48 18.98
N ASP A 84 -3.53 21.54 19.13
CA ASP A 84 -4.62 21.85 18.22
C ASP A 84 -4.05 22.72 17.07
N PRO A 85 -3.93 22.18 15.84
CA PRO A 85 -3.31 22.89 14.73
C PRO A 85 -4.05 24.18 14.34
N ARG A 86 -5.33 24.32 14.71
CA ARG A 86 -6.14 25.51 14.44
C ARG A 86 -5.78 26.70 15.30
N LYS A 87 -4.98 26.50 16.34
CA LYS A 87 -4.53 27.55 17.27
C LYS A 87 -3.10 28.02 16.98
N LEU A 88 -2.41 27.39 16.03
CA LEU A 88 -1.09 27.85 15.60
C LEU A 88 -1.22 29.21 14.92
N THR A 89 -0.23 30.07 15.12
CA THR A 89 -0.17 31.42 14.58
C THR A 89 1.02 31.57 13.64
N THR A 90 0.99 32.60 12.80
CA THR A 90 2.11 32.92 11.89
C THR A 90 3.28 33.63 12.60
N GLU A 91 3.13 34.03 13.86
CA GLU A 91 4.13 34.84 14.59
C GLU A 91 5.53 34.21 14.59
N VAL A 92 5.63 32.89 14.70
CA VAL A 92 6.92 32.17 14.69
C VAL A 92 7.54 32.24 13.30
N LEU A 93 6.75 32.01 12.22
CA LEU A 93 7.23 32.11 10.84
C LEU A 93 7.67 33.52 10.50
N GLU A 94 6.94 34.55 10.96
CA GLU A 94 7.26 35.95 10.75
C GLU A 94 8.54 36.35 11.49
N ARG A 95 8.72 35.90 12.72
CA ARG A 95 9.92 36.18 13.52
C ARG A 95 11.18 35.56 12.91
N HIS A 96 11.05 34.37 12.29
CA HIS A 96 12.14 33.66 11.64
C HIS A 96 12.06 33.73 10.11
N SER A 97 11.47 34.80 9.57
CA SER A 97 11.23 34.96 8.13
C SER A 97 12.51 34.88 7.30
N ASP A 98 13.63 35.40 7.79
CA ASP A 98 14.93 35.31 7.10
C ASP A 98 15.40 33.88 6.96
N THR A 99 15.20 33.06 7.99
CA THR A 99 15.51 31.62 7.98
C THR A 99 14.61 30.88 7.01
N VAL A 100 13.29 31.11 7.08
CA VAL A 100 12.31 30.44 6.20
C VAL A 100 12.57 30.79 4.74
N LEU A 101 12.71 32.08 4.40
CA LEU A 101 12.94 32.52 3.03
C LEU A 101 14.33 32.17 2.52
N GLY A 102 15.35 32.27 3.37
CA GLY A 102 16.72 31.88 3.05
C GLY A 102 16.86 30.38 2.78
N TYR A 103 15.99 29.56 3.38
CA TYR A 103 15.92 28.13 3.10
C TYR A 103 15.11 27.81 1.84
N VAL A 104 13.89 28.33 1.71
CA VAL A 104 12.92 27.92 0.69
C VAL A 104 13.24 28.52 -0.69
N LEU A 105 13.46 29.85 -0.78
CA LEU A 105 13.59 30.53 -2.08
C LEU A 105 14.73 30.00 -2.97
N PRO A 106 15.93 29.69 -2.46
CA PRO A 106 17.00 29.13 -3.28
C PRO A 106 16.79 27.67 -3.69
N ARG A 107 15.91 26.94 -2.97
CA ARG A 107 15.70 25.49 -3.15
C ARG A 107 14.45 25.15 -3.96
N TYR A 108 13.64 26.14 -4.26
CA TYR A 108 12.53 26.01 -5.18
C TYR A 108 12.80 26.89 -6.39
N SER A 109 12.79 26.33 -7.59
CA SER A 109 13.20 27.03 -8.80
C SER A 109 12.17 26.89 -9.92
N VAL A 110 11.95 27.98 -10.63
CA VAL A 110 11.21 28.03 -11.89
C VAL A 110 12.15 28.62 -12.94
N ALA A 111 12.25 28.00 -14.10
CA ALA A 111 13.05 28.49 -15.22
C ALA A 111 12.26 28.33 -16.52
N VAL A 112 12.52 29.16 -17.51
CA VAL A 112 11.98 28.97 -18.87
C VAL A 112 12.80 27.89 -19.57
N GLU A 113 12.13 26.90 -20.17
CA GLU A 113 12.79 25.89 -20.99
C GLU A 113 13.23 26.51 -22.31
N GLY A 114 14.53 26.51 -22.58
CA GLY A 114 15.14 27.03 -23.80
C GLY A 114 15.96 25.97 -24.53
N ASP A 115 16.41 26.28 -25.77
CA ASP A 115 17.27 25.37 -26.57
C ASP A 115 18.61 25.04 -25.90
N ASP A 116 19.11 25.92 -25.05
CA ASP A 116 20.29 25.67 -24.20
C ASP A 116 19.81 25.15 -22.84
N SER A 117 20.10 23.92 -22.55
CA SER A 117 19.63 23.09 -21.43
C SER A 117 19.85 23.61 -19.99
N ALA A 118 20.14 24.89 -19.80
CA ALA A 118 20.34 25.57 -18.53
C ALA A 118 19.78 26.99 -18.57
N GLY A 119 18.46 27.15 -18.79
CA GLY A 119 17.79 28.44 -18.54
C GLY A 119 18.09 28.90 -17.12
N ALA A 120 18.45 30.17 -16.93
CA ALA A 120 18.64 30.74 -15.60
C ALA A 120 17.32 30.66 -14.81
N ALA A 121 17.39 30.32 -13.53
CA ALA A 121 16.21 30.34 -12.67
C ALA A 121 15.68 31.76 -12.57
N CYS A 122 14.38 31.91 -12.71
CA CYS A 122 13.68 33.17 -12.53
C CYS A 122 13.80 33.62 -11.06
N PRO A 123 13.95 34.93 -10.78
CA PRO A 123 14.03 35.42 -9.42
C PRO A 123 12.72 35.17 -8.66
N ASN A 124 12.82 34.50 -7.51
CA ASN A 124 11.71 34.19 -6.62
C ASN A 124 11.51 35.27 -5.58
N THR A 125 10.27 35.71 -5.36
CA THR A 125 9.90 36.68 -4.32
C THR A 125 8.64 36.23 -3.59
N LEU A 126 8.64 36.38 -2.25
CA LEU A 126 7.41 36.19 -1.46
C LEU A 126 6.46 37.34 -1.72
N VAL A 127 5.20 37.07 -2.08
CA VAL A 127 4.22 38.11 -2.47
C VAL A 127 3.02 38.23 -1.54
N GLU A 128 2.81 37.25 -0.65
CA GLU A 128 1.79 37.27 0.39
C GLU A 128 2.42 37.04 1.76
N PRO A 129 1.82 37.51 2.87
CA PRO A 129 2.22 37.13 4.22
C PRO A 129 2.15 35.60 4.41
N PHE A 130 2.95 35.09 5.34
CA PHE A 130 2.82 33.68 5.73
C PHE A 130 1.40 33.40 6.23
N ALA A 131 0.93 32.18 5.95
CA ALA A 131 -0.31 31.66 6.50
C ALA A 131 -0.08 30.22 7.01
N ILE A 132 -0.97 29.76 7.85
CA ILE A 132 -1.01 28.35 8.26
C ILE A 132 -2.28 27.73 7.70
N THR A 133 -2.12 26.67 6.92
CA THR A 133 -3.19 25.85 6.39
C THR A 133 -3.20 24.50 7.10
N ILE A 134 -4.33 23.80 7.09
CA ILE A 134 -4.46 22.48 7.70
C ILE A 134 -4.87 21.51 6.63
N ARG A 135 -3.97 20.56 6.30
CA ARG A 135 -4.25 19.42 5.44
C ARG A 135 -4.29 18.15 6.29
N ASP A 136 -5.37 17.41 6.22
CA ASP A 136 -5.55 16.13 6.94
C ASP A 136 -5.20 16.19 8.44
N GLY A 137 -5.48 17.35 9.08
CA GLY A 137 -5.18 17.57 10.47
C GLY A 137 -3.74 18.01 10.76
N VAL A 138 -2.87 18.08 9.74
CA VAL A 138 -1.48 18.49 9.85
C VAL A 138 -1.35 19.97 9.48
N PRO A 139 -0.69 20.81 10.31
CA PRO A 139 -0.45 22.21 10.00
C PRO A 139 0.65 22.36 8.96
N HIS A 140 0.41 23.20 7.93
CA HIS A 140 1.37 23.55 6.89
C HIS A 140 1.63 25.05 6.88
N ALA A 141 2.88 25.42 6.77
CA ALA A 141 3.28 26.79 6.44
C ALA A 141 2.99 27.06 4.96
N ARG A 142 2.12 28.02 4.68
CA ARG A 142 1.77 28.44 3.32
C ARG A 142 2.58 29.67 2.93
N LEU A 143 3.32 29.56 1.80
CA LEU A 143 4.11 30.60 1.19
C LEU A 143 3.60 30.84 -0.23
N VAL A 144 3.36 32.10 -0.60
CA VAL A 144 3.02 32.48 -1.99
C VAL A 144 4.22 33.17 -2.61
N ILE A 145 4.78 32.55 -3.63
CA ILE A 145 6.03 32.93 -4.28
C ILE A 145 5.74 33.25 -5.74
N ASP A 146 6.19 34.41 -6.21
CA ASP A 146 6.21 34.76 -7.63
C ASP A 146 7.62 34.57 -8.19
N ALA A 147 7.74 33.80 -9.26
CA ALA A 147 8.93 33.72 -10.08
C ALA A 147 8.77 34.62 -11.31
N ASP A 148 9.59 35.62 -11.41
CA ASP A 148 9.53 36.60 -12.52
C ASP A 148 10.38 36.14 -13.70
N CYS A 149 9.75 35.49 -14.66
CA CYS A 149 10.36 35.00 -15.89
C CYS A 149 10.12 35.91 -17.09
N ARG A 150 9.55 37.10 -16.91
CA ARG A 150 9.14 37.99 -18.02
C ARG A 150 10.29 38.39 -18.93
N SER A 151 11.52 38.45 -18.42
CA SER A 151 12.72 38.74 -19.23
C SER A 151 13.10 37.59 -20.18
N GLU A 152 12.67 36.37 -19.88
CA GLU A 152 13.04 35.15 -20.61
C GLU A 152 11.92 34.66 -21.56
N VAL A 153 10.70 35.16 -21.38
CA VAL A 153 9.53 34.69 -22.12
C VAL A 153 9.32 35.55 -23.39
N GLY A 154 9.22 34.87 -24.55
CA GLY A 154 8.77 35.47 -25.80
C GLY A 154 7.25 35.60 -25.89
N ALA A 155 6.72 35.92 -27.09
CA ALA A 155 5.29 36.11 -27.34
C ALA A 155 4.46 34.80 -27.39
N ALA A 156 5.09 33.64 -27.29
CA ALA A 156 4.44 32.31 -27.29
C ALA A 156 4.27 31.83 -25.84
N ALA A 157 3.31 30.93 -25.63
CA ALA A 157 3.17 30.26 -24.32
C ALA A 157 4.49 29.59 -23.92
N ALA A 158 5.04 29.98 -22.78
CA ALA A 158 6.33 29.48 -22.33
C ALA A 158 6.18 28.09 -21.72
N VAL A 159 7.18 27.28 -21.94
CA VAL A 159 7.38 26.02 -21.24
C VAL A 159 8.27 26.29 -20.05
N TYR A 160 7.85 25.86 -18.89
CA TYR A 160 8.61 26.08 -17.68
C TYR A 160 9.23 24.77 -17.17
N ARG A 161 10.42 24.88 -16.59
CA ARG A 161 11.05 23.84 -15.77
C ARG A 161 10.87 24.24 -14.31
N ILE A 162 10.24 23.36 -13.52
CA ILE A 162 10.04 23.52 -12.09
C ILE A 162 10.98 22.55 -11.38
N GLY A 163 11.70 23.02 -10.38
CA GLY A 163 12.65 22.22 -9.62
C GLY A 163 12.55 22.45 -8.13
N THR A 164 12.87 21.39 -7.36
CA THR A 164 12.90 21.41 -5.90
C THR A 164 14.14 20.72 -5.35
N GLU A 165 14.79 21.39 -4.39
CA GLU A 165 15.86 20.83 -3.56
C GLU A 165 15.48 20.94 -2.07
N LEU A 166 14.18 20.96 -1.79
CA LEU A 166 13.67 21.07 -0.43
C LEU A 166 13.86 19.73 0.31
N PHE A 167 14.40 19.80 1.51
CA PHE A 167 14.56 18.71 2.47
C PHE A 167 15.27 17.46 1.89
N PRO A 168 16.49 17.58 1.32
CA PRO A 168 17.23 16.44 0.81
C PRO A 168 17.66 15.53 1.95
N GLY A 169 17.46 14.20 1.82
CA GLY A 169 17.98 13.19 2.73
C GLY A 169 17.50 13.26 4.18
N THR A 170 16.40 13.95 4.48
CA THR A 170 16.00 14.29 5.86
C THR A 170 15.37 13.15 6.64
N ALA A 171 14.90 12.09 6.00
CA ALA A 171 14.35 10.95 6.71
C ALA A 171 15.24 9.71 6.61
N PRO A 172 15.48 8.95 7.68
CA PRO A 172 16.15 7.65 7.61
C PRO A 172 15.35 6.68 6.74
N GLY A 173 15.73 6.54 5.46
CA GLY A 173 14.98 5.77 4.45
C GLY A 173 13.74 6.46 3.90
N GLY A 174 13.50 7.73 4.24
CA GLY A 174 12.39 8.54 3.73
C GLY A 174 12.81 9.38 2.52
N ARG A 175 11.85 9.62 1.64
CA ARG A 175 11.98 10.52 0.49
C ARG A 175 11.15 11.76 0.75
N THR A 176 11.65 12.92 0.32
CA THR A 176 10.81 14.11 0.25
C THR A 176 10.21 14.19 -1.13
N THR A 177 8.88 14.21 -1.19
CA THR A 177 8.14 14.32 -2.43
C THR A 177 7.47 15.70 -2.47
N THR A 178 7.71 16.46 -3.53
CA THR A 178 6.94 17.68 -3.83
C THR A 178 5.90 17.33 -4.89
N ILE A 179 4.63 17.46 -4.52
CA ILE A 179 3.51 17.31 -5.45
C ILE A 179 3.26 18.67 -6.08
N VAL A 180 3.54 18.78 -7.37
CA VAL A 180 3.35 20.00 -8.15
C VAL A 180 2.07 19.87 -8.96
N SER A 181 1.08 20.68 -8.63
CA SER A 181 -0.13 20.92 -9.42
C SER A 181 0.07 22.20 -10.23
N TYR A 182 -0.11 22.17 -11.52
CA TYR A 182 0.11 23.36 -12.34
C TYR A 182 -1.02 23.61 -13.34
N ASP A 183 -1.37 24.90 -13.50
CA ASP A 183 -2.29 25.41 -14.52
C ASP A 183 -1.65 26.66 -15.14
N LEU A 184 -1.01 26.45 -16.28
CA LEU A 184 -0.17 27.44 -16.98
C LEU A 184 -0.67 27.61 -18.43
N GLY A 185 -0.26 28.68 -19.08
CA GLY A 185 -0.60 28.93 -20.48
C GLY A 185 -0.17 27.80 -21.44
N SER A 186 0.82 27.00 -21.05
CA SER A 186 1.30 25.81 -21.80
C SER A 186 0.50 24.53 -21.52
N GLY A 187 -0.36 24.49 -20.51
CA GLY A 187 -1.16 23.33 -20.10
C GLY A 187 -1.29 23.18 -18.59
N ALA A 188 -2.11 22.25 -18.18
CA ALA A 188 -2.34 21.92 -16.80
C ALA A 188 -1.95 20.47 -16.49
N GLY A 189 -1.51 20.21 -15.27
CA GLY A 189 -1.14 18.87 -14.85
C GLY A 189 -0.69 18.75 -13.40
N VAL A 190 -0.42 17.50 -12.98
CA VAL A 190 0.23 17.19 -11.70
C VAL A 190 1.49 16.38 -11.97
N ALA A 191 2.54 16.65 -11.22
CA ALA A 191 3.77 15.87 -11.23
C ALA A 191 4.28 15.68 -9.81
N ASN A 192 5.00 14.58 -9.59
CA ASN A 192 5.68 14.32 -8.35
C ASN A 192 7.18 14.51 -8.54
N LEU A 193 7.76 15.42 -7.79
CA LEU A 193 9.20 15.64 -7.75
C LEU A 193 9.75 14.95 -6.49
N ASP A 194 10.71 14.07 -6.69
CA ASP A 194 11.48 13.48 -5.60
C ASP A 194 12.79 14.27 -5.51
N THR A 195 13.04 14.87 -4.36
CA THR A 195 14.20 15.76 -4.16
C THR A 195 15.52 15.09 -4.45
N ASP A 196 15.64 13.78 -4.20
CA ASP A 196 16.91 13.05 -4.34
C ASP A 196 17.10 12.39 -5.72
N THR A 197 16.00 11.96 -6.37
CA THR A 197 16.06 11.15 -7.59
C THR A 197 15.54 11.85 -8.84
N SER A 198 14.54 12.71 -8.71
CA SER A 198 13.86 13.41 -9.81
C SER A 198 13.46 14.82 -9.39
N PRO A 199 14.42 15.73 -9.14
CA PRO A 199 14.15 17.04 -8.53
C PRO A 199 13.52 18.05 -9.50
N THR A 200 13.39 17.74 -10.78
CA THR A 200 12.89 18.69 -11.80
C THR A 200 11.86 18.07 -12.72
N MET A 201 10.92 18.90 -13.19
CA MET A 201 9.96 18.58 -14.23
C MET A 201 9.87 19.70 -15.28
N THR A 202 9.35 19.38 -16.47
CA THR A 202 8.97 20.35 -17.48
C THR A 202 7.46 20.36 -17.69
N THR A 203 6.87 21.53 -17.93
CA THR A 203 5.42 21.69 -18.08
C THR A 203 4.86 21.18 -19.41
N THR A 204 5.73 20.74 -20.34
CA THR A 204 5.35 20.01 -21.58
C THR A 204 5.44 18.51 -21.42
N GLN A 205 5.26 17.99 -20.21
CA GLN A 205 5.36 16.56 -19.99
C GLN A 205 4.46 15.79 -20.96
N ASP A 206 5.08 14.89 -21.75
CA ASP A 206 4.36 14.02 -22.68
C ASP A 206 3.35 13.15 -21.89
N TRP A 207 2.13 13.01 -22.44
CA TRP A 207 1.07 12.17 -21.88
C TRP A 207 1.57 10.77 -21.48
N GLY A 208 2.48 10.18 -22.28
CA GLY A 208 3.07 8.88 -22.01
C GLY A 208 3.93 8.87 -20.76
N SER A 209 4.78 9.87 -20.55
CA SER A 209 5.63 10.00 -19.36
C SER A 209 4.78 10.17 -18.11
N ARG A 210 3.76 11.03 -18.16
CA ARG A 210 2.81 11.23 -17.06
C ARG A 210 2.10 9.93 -16.67
N MET A 211 1.60 9.17 -17.65
CA MET A 211 0.98 7.87 -17.37
C MET A 211 1.96 6.88 -16.76
N GLY A 212 3.23 6.87 -17.22
CA GLY A 212 4.29 6.04 -16.65
C GLY A 212 4.54 6.35 -15.18
N GLU A 213 4.60 7.62 -14.81
CA GLU A 213 4.79 8.07 -13.42
C GLU A 213 3.64 7.63 -12.52
N PHE A 214 2.39 7.83 -12.93
CA PHE A 214 1.24 7.38 -12.15
C PHE A 214 1.18 5.85 -12.01
N LEU A 215 1.62 5.10 -13.02
CA LEU A 215 1.74 3.64 -12.95
C LEU A 215 2.74 3.22 -11.87
N ILE A 216 3.93 3.86 -11.85
CA ILE A 216 4.99 3.60 -10.87
C ILE A 216 4.52 4.03 -9.49
N LEU A 217 3.92 5.20 -9.34
CA LEU A 217 3.38 5.69 -8.08
C LEU A 217 2.35 4.71 -7.47
N GLY A 218 1.48 4.13 -8.31
CA GLY A 218 0.55 3.08 -7.89
C GLY A 218 1.27 1.81 -7.41
N ALA A 219 2.35 1.42 -8.08
CA ALA A 219 3.18 0.29 -7.65
C ALA A 219 3.88 0.58 -6.31
N GLU A 220 4.47 1.75 -6.16
CA GLU A 220 5.14 2.20 -4.94
C GLU A 220 4.17 2.31 -3.77
N HIS A 221 2.98 2.85 -3.98
CA HIS A 221 1.93 2.93 -2.97
C HIS A 221 1.62 1.55 -2.34
N LEU A 222 1.51 0.51 -3.16
CA LEU A 222 1.28 -0.85 -2.66
C LEU A 222 2.52 -1.42 -1.97
N LEU A 223 3.72 -1.22 -2.54
CA LEU A 223 4.96 -1.80 -2.02
C LEU A 223 5.42 -1.16 -0.71
N PHE A 224 5.22 0.14 -0.56
CA PHE A 224 5.63 0.88 0.65
C PHE A 224 4.48 1.06 1.65
N GLY A 225 3.25 0.70 1.29
CA GLY A 225 2.10 0.68 2.20
C GLY A 225 2.07 -0.59 3.07
N PRO A 226 2.54 -0.56 4.33
CA PRO A 226 2.58 -1.75 5.19
C PRO A 226 1.18 -2.32 5.46
N ASP A 227 0.16 -1.47 5.50
CA ASP A 227 -1.24 -1.87 5.65
C ASP A 227 -1.68 -2.77 4.49
N HIS A 228 -1.36 -2.37 3.25
CA HIS A 228 -1.69 -3.13 2.05
C HIS A 228 -0.95 -4.47 2.00
N LEU A 229 0.35 -4.47 2.34
CA LEU A 229 1.16 -5.69 2.35
C LEU A 229 0.68 -6.70 3.38
N LEU A 230 0.34 -6.26 4.61
CA LEU A 230 -0.18 -7.14 5.66
C LEU A 230 -1.59 -7.64 5.33
N PHE A 231 -2.45 -6.76 4.78
CA PHE A 231 -3.78 -7.15 4.33
C PHE A 231 -3.71 -8.21 3.21
N LEU A 232 -2.87 -7.98 2.20
CA LEU A 232 -2.64 -8.92 1.11
C LEU A 232 -2.05 -10.24 1.62
N LEU A 233 -1.10 -10.20 2.56
CA LEU A 233 -0.54 -11.39 3.20
C LEU A 233 -1.62 -12.22 3.91
N ALA A 234 -2.52 -11.57 4.67
CA ALA A 234 -3.65 -12.25 5.31
C ALA A 234 -4.57 -12.93 4.27
N LEU A 235 -4.84 -12.25 3.15
CA LEU A 235 -5.63 -12.84 2.06
C LEU A 235 -4.96 -14.07 1.45
N ILE A 236 -3.64 -14.02 1.19
CA ILE A 236 -2.86 -15.09 0.58
C ILE A 236 -2.75 -16.29 1.54
N VAL A 237 -2.44 -16.03 2.82
CA VAL A 237 -2.33 -17.09 3.84
C VAL A 237 -3.68 -17.75 4.12
N GLY A 238 -4.79 -17.02 4.04
CA GLY A 238 -6.14 -17.58 4.22
C GLY A 238 -6.66 -18.38 3.02
N ALA A 239 -6.08 -18.21 1.85
CA ALA A 239 -6.63 -18.76 0.62
C ALA A 239 -6.14 -20.22 0.36
N ARG A 240 -6.97 -20.94 -0.38
CA ARG A 240 -6.68 -22.33 -0.82
C ARG A 240 -6.34 -22.42 -2.30
N ARG A 241 -6.78 -21.47 -3.11
CA ARG A 241 -6.62 -21.45 -4.56
C ARG A 241 -6.19 -20.07 -5.02
N LEU A 242 -5.32 -20.02 -6.00
CA LEU A 242 -4.85 -18.76 -6.60
C LEU A 242 -6.00 -17.92 -7.15
N ARG A 243 -6.95 -18.55 -7.85
CA ARG A 243 -8.12 -17.86 -8.39
C ARG A 243 -8.92 -17.11 -7.34
N ASP A 244 -9.13 -17.71 -6.16
CA ASP A 244 -9.91 -17.13 -5.08
C ASP A 244 -9.22 -15.86 -4.55
N ILE A 245 -7.87 -15.88 -4.47
CA ILE A 245 -7.08 -14.71 -4.06
C ILE A 245 -7.23 -13.59 -5.10
N VAL A 246 -7.00 -13.90 -6.37
CA VAL A 246 -7.06 -12.92 -7.46
C VAL A 246 -8.42 -12.20 -7.46
N VAL A 247 -9.53 -12.95 -7.41
CA VAL A 247 -10.87 -12.36 -7.40
C VAL A 247 -11.11 -11.46 -6.19
N VAL A 248 -10.69 -11.90 -4.98
CA VAL A 248 -10.88 -11.12 -3.76
C VAL A 248 -10.00 -9.87 -3.78
N ALA A 249 -8.77 -9.99 -4.25
CA ALA A 249 -7.80 -8.92 -4.34
C ALA A 249 -8.22 -7.87 -5.39
N THR A 250 -8.64 -8.31 -6.59
CA THR A 250 -9.20 -7.39 -7.62
C THR A 250 -10.46 -6.69 -7.12
N ALA A 251 -11.33 -7.39 -6.36
CA ALA A 251 -12.51 -6.75 -5.76
C ALA A 251 -12.12 -5.64 -4.78
N PHE A 252 -11.04 -5.83 -4.00
CA PHE A 252 -10.47 -4.79 -3.16
C PHE A 252 -9.98 -3.60 -3.98
N THR A 253 -9.16 -3.84 -5.03
CA THR A 253 -8.62 -2.77 -5.88
C THR A 253 -9.74 -1.99 -6.58
N VAL A 254 -10.79 -2.65 -7.07
CA VAL A 254 -11.94 -1.96 -7.67
C VAL A 254 -12.65 -1.06 -6.65
N ALA A 255 -12.90 -1.57 -5.45
CA ALA A 255 -13.53 -0.79 -4.38
C ALA A 255 -12.66 0.40 -3.96
N HIS A 256 -11.35 0.16 -3.76
CA HIS A 256 -10.36 1.18 -3.47
C HIS A 256 -10.36 2.27 -4.55
N SER A 257 -10.31 1.89 -5.82
CA SER A 257 -10.30 2.83 -6.95
C SER A 257 -11.55 3.72 -6.96
N MET A 258 -12.72 3.17 -6.67
CA MET A 258 -13.97 3.94 -6.65
C MET A 258 -13.94 5.07 -5.63
N THR A 259 -13.55 4.76 -4.40
CA THR A 259 -13.53 5.75 -3.32
C THR A 259 -12.31 6.66 -3.39
N PHE A 260 -11.16 6.15 -3.83
CA PHE A 260 -9.96 6.94 -4.09
C PHE A 260 -10.22 8.02 -5.15
N ILE A 261 -10.79 7.65 -6.31
CA ILE A 261 -11.13 8.62 -7.36
C ILE A 261 -12.19 9.61 -6.85
N ALA A 262 -13.22 9.12 -6.15
CA ALA A 262 -14.25 10.00 -5.59
C ALA A 262 -13.67 11.00 -4.58
N ALA A 263 -12.73 10.59 -3.75
CA ALA A 263 -12.09 11.45 -2.78
C ALA A 263 -11.06 12.41 -3.42
N ALA A 264 -10.27 11.95 -4.41
CA ALA A 264 -9.37 12.78 -5.19
C ALA A 264 -10.10 13.87 -6.00
N LEU A 265 -11.37 13.62 -6.37
CA LEU A 265 -12.23 14.61 -7.03
C LEU A 265 -13.02 15.48 -6.02
N GLY A 266 -12.72 15.41 -4.72
CA GLY A 266 -13.41 16.20 -3.69
C GLY A 266 -14.86 15.81 -3.43
N LEU A 267 -15.36 14.67 -4.00
CA LEU A 267 -16.74 14.21 -3.82
C LEU A 267 -16.98 13.57 -2.45
N VAL A 268 -15.92 13.05 -1.83
CA VAL A 268 -15.97 12.39 -0.52
C VAL A 268 -14.76 12.82 0.29
N SER A 269 -15.00 13.29 1.52
CA SER A 269 -13.93 13.61 2.48
C SER A 269 -14.29 12.98 3.82
N VAL A 270 -13.38 12.17 4.37
CA VAL A 270 -13.55 11.54 5.69
C VAL A 270 -12.26 11.80 6.48
N PRO A 271 -12.37 12.30 7.71
CA PRO A 271 -11.19 12.58 8.52
C PRO A 271 -10.32 11.33 8.74
N PRO A 272 -8.97 11.44 8.64
CA PRO A 272 -8.02 10.34 8.85
C PRO A 272 -8.20 9.64 10.19
N ALA A 273 -8.55 10.38 11.23
CA ALA A 273 -8.83 9.86 12.58
C ALA A 273 -9.90 8.75 12.62
N PHE A 274 -10.81 8.68 11.63
CA PHE A 274 -11.78 7.60 11.50
C PHE A 274 -11.30 6.51 10.53
N VAL A 275 -10.64 6.89 9.46
CA VAL A 275 -10.25 5.96 8.38
C VAL A 275 -9.10 5.06 8.81
N GLU A 276 -8.06 5.62 9.39
CA GLU A 276 -6.86 4.89 9.79
C GLU A 276 -7.10 3.74 10.79
N PRO A 277 -7.89 3.95 11.88
CA PRO A 277 -8.22 2.84 12.76
C PRO A 277 -9.01 1.73 12.04
N VAL A 278 -9.93 2.07 11.15
CA VAL A 278 -10.72 1.08 10.40
C VAL A 278 -9.84 0.29 9.43
N ILE A 279 -8.85 0.93 8.79
CA ILE A 279 -7.84 0.25 7.97
C ILE A 279 -7.09 -0.78 8.80
N ALA A 280 -6.54 -0.40 9.96
CA ALA A 280 -5.81 -1.31 10.84
C ALA A 280 -6.71 -2.45 11.36
N PHE A 281 -7.95 -2.14 11.74
CA PHE A 281 -8.93 -3.14 12.14
C PHE A 281 -9.22 -4.16 11.01
N SER A 282 -9.31 -3.71 9.76
CA SER A 282 -9.59 -4.58 8.62
C SER A 282 -8.55 -5.69 8.44
N ILE A 283 -7.26 -5.38 8.69
CA ILE A 283 -6.14 -6.34 8.65
C ILE A 283 -6.37 -7.44 9.69
N ALA A 284 -6.65 -7.04 10.93
CA ALA A 284 -6.93 -7.97 12.02
C ALA A 284 -8.18 -8.82 11.74
N ALA A 285 -9.24 -8.19 11.25
CA ALA A 285 -10.51 -8.86 10.95
C ALA A 285 -10.35 -9.96 9.87
N VAL A 286 -9.63 -9.67 8.78
CA VAL A 286 -9.38 -10.63 7.70
C VAL A 286 -8.51 -11.79 8.20
N ALA A 287 -7.44 -11.50 8.96
CA ALA A 287 -6.57 -12.53 9.53
C ALA A 287 -7.33 -13.44 10.51
N LEU A 288 -8.11 -12.88 11.44
CA LEU A 288 -8.93 -13.65 12.39
C LEU A 288 -10.03 -14.46 11.70
N TRP A 289 -10.64 -13.89 10.65
CA TRP A 289 -11.61 -14.63 9.84
C TRP A 289 -10.98 -15.88 9.20
N SER A 290 -9.78 -15.74 8.64
CA SER A 290 -9.03 -16.88 8.07
C SER A 290 -8.76 -17.97 9.10
N VAL A 291 -8.35 -17.61 10.33
CA VAL A 291 -8.16 -18.54 11.44
C VAL A 291 -9.46 -19.26 11.79
N TRP A 292 -10.56 -18.51 11.93
CA TRP A 292 -11.87 -19.05 12.26
C TRP A 292 -12.42 -20.00 11.18
N ALA A 293 -12.35 -19.61 9.90
CA ALA A 293 -12.77 -20.44 8.77
C ALA A 293 -11.95 -21.75 8.67
N SER A 294 -10.64 -21.66 8.95
CA SER A 294 -9.75 -22.83 8.98
C SER A 294 -10.11 -23.81 10.11
N ARG A 295 -10.55 -23.32 11.27
CA ARG A 295 -10.99 -24.15 12.38
C ARG A 295 -12.33 -24.82 12.12
N ARG A 296 -13.29 -24.11 11.50
CA ARG A 296 -14.60 -24.68 11.13
C ARG A 296 -14.46 -25.80 10.10
N GLY A 297 -13.62 -25.66 9.09
CA GLY A 297 -13.36 -26.70 8.10
C GLY A 297 -12.70 -27.97 8.66
N ARG A 298 -12.05 -27.88 9.82
CA ARG A 298 -11.44 -29.04 10.52
C ARG A 298 -12.38 -29.69 11.57
N GLY A 299 -13.36 -28.96 12.07
CA GLY A 299 -14.25 -29.37 13.16
C GLY A 299 -15.72 -29.55 12.78
N GLY A 300 -16.08 -29.39 11.51
CA GLY A 300 -17.45 -29.53 11.06
C GLY A 300 -17.95 -30.98 11.17
N LEU A 301 -19.25 -31.14 11.52
CA LEU A 301 -19.97 -32.43 11.61
C LEU A 301 -19.71 -33.33 10.40
N ASP A 302 -19.48 -32.73 9.21
CA ASP A 302 -19.12 -33.43 7.97
C ASP A 302 -17.77 -34.16 8.04
N GLY A 303 -16.79 -33.63 8.78
CA GLY A 303 -15.51 -34.33 9.00
C GLY A 303 -15.64 -35.55 9.91
N LEU A 304 -16.54 -35.46 10.89
CA LEU A 304 -16.88 -36.56 11.79
C LEU A 304 -17.76 -37.59 11.08
N LEU A 305 -18.71 -37.17 10.27
CA LEU A 305 -19.58 -38.07 9.49
C LEU A 305 -18.81 -38.76 8.36
N ARG A 306 -17.88 -38.12 7.69
CA ARG A 306 -16.98 -38.75 6.71
C ARG A 306 -16.02 -39.75 7.36
N ARG A 307 -15.49 -39.51 8.55
CA ARG A 307 -14.70 -40.49 9.31
C ARG A 307 -15.54 -41.67 9.74
N ARG A 308 -16.80 -41.45 10.15
CA ARG A 308 -17.73 -42.52 10.51
C ARG A 308 -18.21 -43.32 9.29
N GLY A 309 -18.45 -42.66 8.15
CA GLY A 309 -18.78 -43.31 6.89
C GLY A 309 -17.67 -44.22 6.34
N ASN A 310 -16.41 -43.75 6.38
CA ASN A 310 -15.27 -44.56 5.98
C ASN A 310 -14.96 -45.69 6.98
N ALA A 311 -15.22 -45.51 8.27
CA ALA A 311 -15.10 -46.58 9.27
C ALA A 311 -16.19 -47.64 9.13
N ALA A 312 -17.42 -47.23 8.75
CA ALA A 312 -18.51 -48.13 8.50
C ALA A 312 -18.32 -48.97 7.20
N SER A 313 -17.83 -48.33 6.12
CA SER A 313 -17.54 -49.02 4.85
C SER A 313 -16.37 -49.99 4.92
N THR A 314 -15.36 -49.74 5.76
CA THR A 314 -14.27 -50.69 6.00
C THR A 314 -14.68 -51.84 6.94
N GLY A 315 -15.66 -51.63 7.82
CA GLY A 315 -16.24 -52.66 8.67
C GLY A 315 -17.16 -53.63 7.91
N GLU A 316 -17.93 -53.12 6.95
CA GLU A 316 -18.88 -53.92 6.16
C GLU A 316 -18.16 -54.80 5.12
N VAL A 317 -17.06 -54.38 4.52
CA VAL A 317 -16.25 -55.20 3.61
C VAL A 317 -15.50 -56.30 4.35
N ALA A 318 -15.17 -56.11 5.62
CA ALA A 318 -14.55 -57.19 6.45
C ALA A 318 -15.58 -58.19 6.98
N ALA A 319 -16.84 -57.81 7.18
CA ALA A 319 -17.91 -58.69 7.62
C ALA A 319 -18.51 -59.56 6.49
N ALA A 320 -18.46 -59.08 5.23
CA ALA A 320 -18.95 -59.82 4.05
C ALA A 320 -17.95 -60.91 3.57
N ALA A 321 -16.70 -60.91 4.02
CA ALA A 321 -15.70 -61.95 3.67
C ALA A 321 -15.71 -63.18 4.58
N GLY A 322 -16.55 -63.21 5.63
CA GLY A 322 -16.54 -64.25 6.69
C GLY A 322 -17.70 -65.19 6.73
N ALA A 323 -18.62 -65.24 5.75
CA ALA A 323 -19.76 -66.18 5.81
C ALA A 323 -19.99 -66.91 4.47
N ARG A 324 -19.41 -68.10 4.34
CA ARG A 324 -19.93 -69.16 3.46
C ARG A 324 -20.03 -70.41 4.26
N PRO A 325 -21.22 -70.98 4.48
CA PRO A 325 -21.42 -72.35 4.98
C PRO A 325 -21.55 -73.35 3.83
N GLY A 326 -20.80 -74.41 3.93
CA GLY A 326 -21.18 -75.78 3.53
C GLY A 326 -21.24 -76.08 2.04
N ALA A 327 -20.23 -76.77 1.56
CA ALA A 327 -20.43 -77.76 0.47
C ALA A 327 -19.64 -79.02 0.81
N THR A 328 -20.39 -80.15 0.80
CA THR A 328 -20.01 -81.52 1.02
C THR A 328 -18.98 -82.01 0.03
N PRO A 329 -18.16 -83.02 0.38
CA PRO A 329 -17.12 -83.57 -0.50
C PRO A 329 -17.70 -84.64 -1.42
N ASN A 330 -17.32 -84.63 -2.69
CA ASN A 330 -17.49 -85.74 -3.60
C ASN A 330 -16.11 -86.18 -4.13
N PRO A 331 -15.79 -87.49 -4.09
CA PRO A 331 -14.46 -87.99 -4.45
C PRO A 331 -14.45 -88.48 -5.90
N GLY A 332 -13.41 -88.17 -6.62
CA GLY A 332 -13.12 -88.91 -7.85
C GLY A 332 -12.36 -88.15 -8.92
N GLY A 333 -11.16 -88.59 -9.23
CA GLY A 333 -10.60 -88.45 -10.56
C GLY A 333 -9.28 -87.70 -10.70
N ALA A 334 -8.21 -88.40 -10.57
CA ALA A 334 -7.01 -88.58 -11.39
C ALA A 334 -6.34 -87.39 -12.11
N SER A 335 -5.05 -87.26 -11.83
CA SER A 335 -3.89 -87.08 -12.71
C SER A 335 -3.76 -85.81 -13.56
N GLY A 336 -2.64 -85.13 -13.37
CA GLY A 336 -2.08 -84.25 -14.35
C GLY A 336 -0.99 -83.31 -13.80
N SER A 337 0.20 -83.75 -14.08
CA SER A 337 1.52 -83.19 -13.85
C SER A 337 1.74 -81.75 -14.29
N GLY A 338 2.58 -81.01 -13.55
CA GLY A 338 3.53 -80.13 -14.10
C GLY A 338 3.67 -78.76 -13.43
N PRO A 339 4.85 -78.39 -13.03
CA PRO A 339 5.12 -77.15 -12.32
C PRO A 339 5.53 -76.01 -13.28
N ARG A 340 5.07 -74.82 -13.09
CA ARG A 340 5.79 -73.64 -13.55
C ARG A 340 5.48 -72.46 -12.63
N GLY A 341 6.56 -71.96 -12.01
CA GLY A 341 6.57 -70.78 -11.23
C GLY A 341 6.26 -69.59 -12.08
N GLY A 342 5.39 -68.71 -11.59
CA GLY A 342 5.15 -67.40 -12.08
C GLY A 342 5.31 -66.47 -10.92
N LEU A 343 6.44 -65.72 -10.88
CA LEU A 343 6.62 -64.53 -10.03
C LEU A 343 5.57 -63.50 -10.44
N ALA A 344 4.55 -63.35 -9.65
CA ALA A 344 3.67 -62.22 -9.76
C ALA A 344 4.43 -60.95 -9.29
N LEU A 345 4.98 -60.22 -10.24
CA LEU A 345 5.41 -58.84 -10.02
C LEU A 345 4.19 -58.07 -9.56
N ARG A 346 4.22 -57.70 -8.29
CA ARG A 346 3.30 -56.74 -7.69
C ARG A 346 3.68 -55.35 -8.24
N GLU A 347 3.10 -54.98 -9.36
CA GLU A 347 3.15 -53.63 -9.87
C GLU A 347 2.61 -52.67 -8.76
N ARG A 348 3.55 -52.07 -8.06
CA ARG A 348 3.26 -50.86 -7.26
C ARG A 348 2.96 -49.76 -8.25
N THR A 349 1.70 -49.61 -8.60
CA THR A 349 1.24 -48.38 -9.27
C THR A 349 1.58 -47.23 -8.33
N ALA A 350 2.70 -46.57 -8.61
CA ALA A 350 3.02 -45.29 -8.02
C ALA A 350 1.95 -44.32 -8.52
N VAL A 351 0.91 -44.14 -7.72
CA VAL A 351 -0.01 -43.01 -7.92
C VAL A 351 0.82 -41.76 -7.70
N THR A 352 1.34 -41.23 -8.80
CA THR A 352 1.90 -39.89 -8.86
C THR A 352 0.76 -38.95 -8.51
N VAL A 353 0.72 -38.52 -7.27
CA VAL A 353 -0.17 -37.43 -6.83
C VAL A 353 0.33 -36.17 -7.53
N LEU A 354 -0.13 -35.95 -8.77
CA LEU A 354 -0.04 -34.60 -9.36
C LEU A 354 -0.70 -33.64 -8.39
N PRO A 355 -0.05 -32.51 -8.10
CA PRO A 355 -0.63 -31.51 -7.20
C PRO A 355 -1.98 -31.09 -7.77
N THR A 356 -3.01 -31.07 -6.94
CA THR A 356 -4.40 -30.68 -7.21
C THR A 356 -4.54 -29.20 -7.59
N VAL A 357 -3.69 -28.72 -8.48
CA VAL A 357 -3.77 -27.36 -9.06
C VAL A 357 -4.89 -27.29 -10.10
N LEU A 358 -5.32 -28.46 -10.65
CA LEU A 358 -6.32 -28.58 -11.70
C LEU A 358 -7.58 -29.32 -11.23
N ALA A 359 -8.08 -29.05 -10.02
CA ALA A 359 -9.42 -29.48 -9.68
C ALA A 359 -10.44 -28.68 -10.56
N PRO A 360 -11.50 -29.36 -11.10
CA PRO A 360 -12.48 -28.67 -11.94
C PRO A 360 -13.05 -27.46 -11.23
N PRO A 361 -13.42 -26.39 -11.96
CA PRO A 361 -13.89 -25.14 -11.39
C PRO A 361 -15.21 -25.40 -10.64
N ARG A 362 -15.14 -25.53 -9.33
CA ARG A 362 -16.34 -25.43 -8.50
C ARG A 362 -16.73 -23.96 -8.49
N GLY A 363 -17.99 -23.64 -8.73
CA GLY A 363 -18.53 -22.30 -8.60
C GLY A 363 -18.21 -21.69 -7.22
N PHE A 364 -18.20 -20.39 -7.11
CA PHE A 364 -18.04 -19.67 -5.84
C PHE A 364 -19.14 -20.12 -4.86
N SER A 365 -18.74 -20.49 -3.66
CA SER A 365 -19.67 -20.79 -2.58
C SER A 365 -20.24 -19.50 -1.99
N ARG A 366 -21.34 -19.59 -1.23
CA ARG A 366 -21.88 -18.44 -0.51
C ARG A 366 -20.84 -17.81 0.43
N GLU A 367 -19.97 -18.61 1.04
CA GLU A 367 -18.90 -18.13 1.93
C GLU A 367 -17.84 -17.33 1.16
N ASP A 368 -17.50 -17.74 -0.08
CA ASP A 368 -16.57 -17.03 -0.93
C ASP A 368 -17.13 -15.66 -1.33
N TRP A 369 -18.43 -15.58 -1.66
CA TRP A 369 -19.09 -14.30 -1.96
C TRP A 369 -19.16 -13.37 -0.75
N VAL A 370 -19.41 -13.88 0.44
CA VAL A 370 -19.35 -13.07 1.67
C VAL A 370 -17.94 -12.54 1.89
N ARG A 371 -16.90 -13.32 1.62
CA ARG A 371 -15.52 -12.88 1.70
C ARG A 371 -15.23 -11.75 0.71
N VAL A 372 -15.66 -11.91 -0.54
CA VAL A 372 -15.53 -10.85 -1.57
C VAL A 372 -16.22 -9.58 -1.10
N ALA A 373 -17.46 -9.67 -0.61
CA ALA A 373 -18.24 -8.52 -0.16
C ALA A 373 -17.57 -7.79 1.03
N VAL A 374 -17.06 -8.53 2.02
CA VAL A 374 -16.37 -7.94 3.18
C VAL A 374 -15.09 -7.23 2.74
N VAL A 375 -14.28 -7.87 1.88
CA VAL A 375 -13.05 -7.29 1.37
C VAL A 375 -13.32 -6.08 0.48
N PHE A 376 -14.40 -6.11 -0.31
CA PHE A 376 -14.86 -4.97 -1.09
C PHE A 376 -15.19 -3.76 -0.19
N VAL A 377 -15.93 -3.97 0.90
CA VAL A 377 -16.24 -2.91 1.87
C VAL A 377 -14.96 -2.33 2.50
N PHE A 378 -14.00 -3.18 2.85
CA PHE A 378 -12.70 -2.70 3.35
C PHE A 378 -11.92 -1.92 2.28
N GLY A 379 -11.98 -2.35 1.02
CA GLY A 379 -11.40 -1.60 -0.10
C GLY A 379 -11.98 -0.19 -0.23
N LEU A 380 -13.29 -0.01 -0.05
CA LEU A 380 -13.91 1.32 -0.06
C LEU A 380 -13.32 2.24 1.03
N VAL A 381 -13.07 1.71 2.22
CA VAL A 381 -12.48 2.50 3.32
C VAL A 381 -11.02 2.85 3.02
N HIS A 382 -10.23 1.90 2.51
CA HIS A 382 -8.82 2.14 2.18
C HIS A 382 -8.66 3.24 1.12
N GLY A 383 -9.52 3.26 0.09
CA GLY A 383 -9.43 4.24 -0.98
C GLY A 383 -9.67 5.68 -0.52
N VAL A 384 -10.54 5.90 0.46
CA VAL A 384 -10.76 7.24 1.03
C VAL A 384 -9.54 7.73 1.80
N GLY A 385 -8.86 6.82 2.52
CA GLY A 385 -7.72 7.19 3.37
C GLY A 385 -6.50 7.71 2.62
N PHE A 386 -6.32 7.30 1.37
CA PHE A 386 -5.14 7.69 0.59
C PHE A 386 -5.32 8.99 -0.21
N ALA A 387 -6.54 9.36 -0.55
CA ALA A 387 -6.78 10.53 -1.41
C ALA A 387 -6.29 11.84 -0.75
N GLY A 388 -6.43 11.97 0.57
CA GLY A 388 -5.89 13.10 1.32
C GLY A 388 -4.36 13.19 1.26
N ALA A 389 -3.66 12.05 1.28
CA ALA A 389 -2.21 12.00 1.23
C ALA A 389 -1.64 12.42 -0.15
N LEU A 390 -2.41 12.30 -1.23
CA LEU A 390 -1.98 12.76 -2.56
C LEU A 390 -2.12 14.26 -2.78
N GLY A 391 -2.91 14.96 -1.93
CA GLY A 391 -3.07 16.42 -2.00
C GLY A 391 -3.50 16.94 -3.37
N ILE A 392 -4.28 16.17 -4.12
CA ILE A 392 -4.76 16.57 -5.45
C ILE A 392 -5.94 17.53 -5.25
N ASP A 393 -5.69 18.82 -5.38
CA ASP A 393 -6.72 19.88 -5.38
C ASP A 393 -7.04 20.38 -6.80
N GLU A 394 -6.77 19.56 -7.81
CA GLU A 394 -7.08 19.90 -9.20
C GLU A 394 -8.57 19.85 -9.48
N PRO A 395 -9.10 20.83 -10.25
CA PRO A 395 -10.44 20.71 -10.80
C PRO A 395 -10.51 19.48 -11.72
N PHE A 396 -11.70 18.87 -11.79
CA PHE A 396 -11.91 17.70 -12.64
C PHE A 396 -11.38 17.91 -14.06
N SER A 397 -10.50 17.03 -14.50
CA SER A 397 -10.08 16.92 -15.90
C SER A 397 -10.08 15.47 -16.35
N TRP A 398 -10.31 15.23 -17.65
CA TRP A 398 -10.20 13.87 -18.22
C TRP A 398 -8.77 13.33 -18.13
N GLY A 399 -7.78 14.23 -18.10
CA GLY A 399 -6.38 13.89 -17.89
C GLY A 399 -6.12 13.36 -16.48
N LEU A 400 -6.63 14.05 -15.46
CA LEU A 400 -6.57 13.61 -14.07
C LEU A 400 -7.26 12.25 -13.89
N LEU A 401 -8.48 12.09 -14.39
CA LEU A 401 -9.18 10.80 -14.32
C LEU A 401 -8.37 9.67 -14.96
N GLY A 402 -7.77 9.92 -16.13
CA GLY A 402 -6.89 8.96 -16.81
C GLY A 402 -5.67 8.59 -15.96
N ALA A 403 -5.01 9.57 -15.34
CA ALA A 403 -3.87 9.37 -14.45
C ALA A 403 -4.24 8.54 -13.21
N LEU A 404 -5.37 8.86 -12.56
CA LEU A 404 -5.88 8.10 -11.41
C LEU A 404 -6.25 6.65 -11.78
N LEU A 405 -6.79 6.42 -12.98
CA LEU A 405 -7.06 5.06 -13.46
C LEU A 405 -5.75 4.28 -13.70
N VAL A 406 -4.73 4.92 -14.29
CA VAL A 406 -3.42 4.29 -14.50
C VAL A 406 -2.71 4.01 -13.18
N PHE A 407 -2.82 4.88 -12.20
CA PHE A 407 -2.36 4.63 -10.83
C PHE A 407 -2.96 3.33 -10.26
N ASN A 408 -4.28 3.15 -10.38
CA ASN A 408 -4.95 1.94 -9.92
C ASN A 408 -4.56 0.68 -10.72
N VAL A 409 -4.22 0.83 -12.01
CA VAL A 409 -3.62 -0.26 -12.80
C VAL A 409 -2.24 -0.64 -12.23
N GLY A 410 -1.44 0.34 -11.81
CA GLY A 410 -0.15 0.11 -11.13
C GLY A 410 -0.31 -0.71 -9.83
N ILE A 411 -1.29 -0.36 -9.00
CA ILE A 411 -1.65 -1.14 -7.80
C ILE A 411 -1.99 -2.59 -8.18
N GLU A 412 -2.91 -2.79 -9.13
CA GLU A 412 -3.40 -4.13 -9.51
C GLU A 412 -2.26 -5.00 -10.07
N LEU A 413 -1.44 -4.47 -10.97
CA LEU A 413 -0.31 -5.21 -11.55
C LEU A 413 0.69 -5.63 -10.46
N THR A 414 1.06 -4.73 -9.57
CA THR A 414 1.98 -5.01 -8.48
C THR A 414 1.39 -6.03 -7.52
N GLN A 415 0.11 -5.93 -7.19
CA GLN A 415 -0.61 -6.89 -6.36
C GLN A 415 -0.60 -8.30 -6.97
N LEU A 416 -0.86 -8.42 -8.28
CA LEU A 416 -0.81 -9.69 -9.01
C LEU A 416 0.59 -10.30 -8.99
N VAL A 417 1.65 -9.49 -9.17
CA VAL A 417 3.04 -9.93 -9.07
C VAL A 417 3.35 -10.44 -7.66
N LEU A 418 2.96 -9.69 -6.62
CA LEU A 418 3.14 -10.12 -5.23
C LEU A 418 2.42 -11.43 -4.93
N ILE A 419 1.18 -11.60 -5.41
CA ILE A 419 0.42 -12.84 -5.29
C ILE A 419 1.14 -13.98 -6.00
N ALA A 420 1.61 -13.77 -7.23
CA ALA A 420 2.29 -14.78 -8.03
C ALA A 420 3.59 -15.29 -7.36
N VAL A 421 4.32 -14.40 -6.67
CA VAL A 421 5.55 -14.74 -5.95
C VAL A 421 5.24 -15.35 -4.58
N THR A 422 4.35 -14.71 -3.79
CA THR A 422 4.13 -15.08 -2.39
C THR A 422 3.29 -16.35 -2.25
N PHE A 423 2.30 -16.57 -3.12
CA PHE A 423 1.41 -17.74 -3.00
C PHE A 423 2.15 -19.09 -3.12
N PRO A 424 3.06 -19.32 -4.10
CA PRO A 424 3.85 -20.56 -4.15
C PRO A 424 4.72 -20.75 -2.89
N LEU A 425 5.31 -19.66 -2.37
CA LEU A 425 6.12 -19.72 -1.14
C LEU A 425 5.28 -20.15 0.07
N ILE A 426 4.09 -19.60 0.22
CA ILE A 426 3.15 -19.99 1.28
C ILE A 426 2.70 -21.46 1.11
N VAL A 427 2.44 -21.92 -0.12
CA VAL A 427 2.11 -23.33 -0.39
C VAL A 427 3.27 -24.26 0.00
N LEU A 428 4.51 -23.90 -0.35
CA LEU A 428 5.70 -24.65 0.02
C LEU A 428 5.89 -24.66 1.56
N LEU A 429 5.72 -23.50 2.20
CA LEU A 429 5.83 -23.37 3.66
C LEU A 429 4.79 -24.26 4.38
N ARG A 430 3.55 -24.26 3.92
CA ARG A 430 2.49 -25.15 4.45
C ARG A 430 2.84 -26.63 4.36
N ARG A 431 3.52 -27.04 3.27
CA ARG A 431 3.96 -28.43 3.10
C ARG A 431 5.08 -28.82 4.06
N ARG A 432 5.98 -27.88 4.35
CA ARG A 432 7.13 -28.11 5.24
C ARG A 432 6.79 -27.92 6.73
N LEU A 433 5.89 -26.98 7.03
CA LEU A 433 5.47 -26.57 8.38
C LEU A 433 3.94 -26.42 8.43
N PRO A 434 3.18 -27.50 8.68
CA PRO A 434 1.71 -27.48 8.59
C PRO A 434 1.02 -26.49 9.54
N GLY A 435 1.69 -26.06 10.63
CA GLY A 435 1.20 -25.05 11.58
C GLY A 435 1.49 -23.59 11.19
N SER A 436 2.36 -23.37 10.18
CA SER A 436 2.81 -22.01 9.85
C SER A 436 1.70 -21.04 9.46
N PRO A 437 0.62 -21.42 8.74
CA PRO A 437 -0.43 -20.48 8.39
C PRO A 437 -1.12 -19.88 9.62
N LEU A 438 -1.33 -20.66 10.66
CA LEU A 438 -1.96 -20.19 11.88
C LEU A 438 -1.10 -19.13 12.58
N TRP A 439 0.22 -19.37 12.68
CA TRP A 439 1.11 -18.43 13.34
C TRP A 439 1.28 -17.14 12.56
N ILE A 440 1.32 -17.22 11.22
CA ILE A 440 1.38 -16.01 10.36
C ILE A 440 0.10 -15.19 10.54
N GLU A 441 -1.09 -15.81 10.46
CA GLU A 441 -2.37 -15.12 10.63
C GLU A 441 -2.51 -14.49 12.02
N LEU A 442 -2.07 -15.20 13.08
CA LEU A 442 -2.08 -14.65 14.43
C LEU A 442 -1.11 -13.47 14.58
N GLY A 443 0.07 -13.54 13.94
CA GLY A 443 1.02 -12.44 13.90
C GLY A 443 0.45 -11.21 13.18
N VAL A 444 -0.14 -11.40 12.00
CA VAL A 444 -0.79 -10.33 11.25
C VAL A 444 -1.96 -9.73 12.04
N ALA A 445 -2.78 -10.57 12.69
CA ALA A 445 -3.88 -10.10 13.53
C ALA A 445 -3.38 -9.28 14.73
N ALA A 446 -2.29 -9.70 15.36
CA ALA A 446 -1.70 -8.98 16.49
C ALA A 446 -1.18 -7.60 16.07
N VAL A 447 -0.48 -7.50 14.93
CA VAL A 447 -0.01 -6.22 14.39
C VAL A 447 -1.19 -5.31 14.03
N GLY A 448 -2.21 -5.84 13.34
CA GLY A 448 -3.40 -5.06 12.97
C GLY A 448 -4.17 -4.55 14.20
N LEU A 449 -4.28 -5.36 15.27
CA LEU A 449 -4.90 -4.92 16.53
C LEU A 449 -4.05 -3.87 17.27
N PHE A 450 -2.72 -4.04 17.24
CA PHE A 450 -1.80 -3.07 17.83
C PHE A 450 -1.96 -1.70 17.16
N TRP A 451 -1.89 -1.65 15.82
CA TRP A 451 -2.09 -0.42 15.05
C TRP A 451 -3.50 0.16 15.23
N PHE A 452 -4.51 -0.69 15.34
CA PHE A 452 -5.88 -0.23 15.61
C PHE A 452 -5.96 0.55 16.93
N VAL A 453 -5.39 0.00 18.01
CA VAL A 453 -5.38 0.67 19.30
C VAL A 453 -4.51 1.93 19.29
N GLU A 454 -3.34 1.88 18.66
CA GLU A 454 -2.42 3.01 18.52
C GLU A 454 -3.11 4.18 17.81
N ARG A 455 -3.73 3.93 16.66
CA ARG A 455 -4.41 4.97 15.86
C ARG A 455 -5.68 5.50 16.54
N LEU A 456 -6.39 4.68 17.32
CA LEU A 456 -7.50 5.16 18.15
C LEU A 456 -7.03 6.12 19.26
N LEU A 457 -5.89 5.83 19.89
CA LEU A 457 -5.35 6.68 20.96
C LEU A 457 -4.68 7.95 20.42
N ALA A 458 -4.12 7.90 19.22
CA ALA A 458 -3.53 9.06 18.54
C ALA A 458 -4.59 10.02 18.00
N GLY A 459 -5.78 9.54 17.63
CA GLY A 459 -6.90 10.33 17.13
C GLY A 459 -7.85 10.87 18.19
N ALA A 460 -7.65 10.48 19.46
CA ALA A 460 -8.40 10.98 20.61
C ALA A 460 -7.63 12.11 21.33
#